data_53df87aee742109abc3247e9f956b89d
#
_entry.id   53df87aee742109abc3247e9f956b89d
#
_cell.length_a   1.000
_cell.length_b   1.000
_cell.length_c   1.000
_cell.angle_alpha   90.00
_cell.angle_beta   90.00
_cell.angle_gamma   90.00
#
_symmetry.space_group_name_H-M   'P 1'
#
loop_
_entity.id
_entity.type
_entity.pdbx_description
1 polymer ?
#
loop_
_entity_poly.entity_id
_entity_poly.type
_entity_poly.pdbx_seq_one_letter_code
_entity_poly.pdbx_strand_id
1 'polypeptide(L)'
;MTTCNRRSFLSLIGGGLAAAQTVAAKPNVLMICVDDLNDWIGCLGGNPDSVTPNFDRLAKQCVLFTSAHCAAPLCNPSRAALLTGIRPSTSGVYQNNQPWRTSAVLARTRTLPQHFQDNGYKAIGGGKTFHDAYPDPDSWEEYFPSKTQQKPADPHPAKTPANGLPNPANFDWGPIAEGDEAMGDHKVVNWAIGQMSKSHGKPLFLTAGLYRPHLPWYVPKKYFDMYPLEKITLPKVNGDDLDDVPSIGKRMAKPQTDHKLVTDHGKWKEGVQAYLASIRFTDTELGRLLDAFEKSPMAKNAVVVLWSDHGWHLGEKLHWRKFTLWEEATHNVLMMKVPGVGIAGGRCDRPVSLMDVFPTLTDVCGLPAKKECEGVSLRPLLVNPKAKWDRPALTTYGKENHAVRSERWRYIRYSDGTEELYDREKDPMEWKNLAGDPKFSEVKAEHGKWLPKVNAAEIPGRGNG
;
A
#
# COMPACT_ATOMS: atom_id res chain seq x y z
N MET A 1 -45.07 -51.28 -68.41
CA MET A 1 -44.11 -50.23 -68.83
C MET A 1 -43.99 -49.21 -67.70
N THR A 2 -43.04 -49.40 -66.82
CA THR A 2 -42.95 -48.51 -65.65
C THR A 2 -41.52 -48.45 -65.31
N THR A 3 -40.87 -47.32 -65.47
CA THR A 3 -39.48 -47.04 -65.15
C THR A 3 -39.35 -46.63 -63.67
N CYS A 4 -38.56 -47.37 -62.97
CA CYS A 4 -38.20 -47.10 -61.58
C CYS A 4 -37.00 -46.14 -61.53
N ASN A 5 -37.11 -45.04 -60.81
CA ASN A 5 -36.06 -44.03 -60.63
C ASN A 5 -35.51 -44.11 -59.17
N ARG A 6 -34.26 -44.55 -59.00
CA ARG A 6 -33.59 -44.58 -57.75
C ARG A 6 -32.96 -43.19 -57.46
N ARG A 7 -33.43 -42.56 -56.42
CA ARG A 7 -32.75 -41.35 -55.79
C ARG A 7 -31.76 -41.82 -54.74
N SER A 8 -30.49 -41.51 -54.97
CA SER A 8 -29.39 -41.69 -54.05
C SER A 8 -29.45 -40.60 -52.98
N PHE A 9 -29.53 -40.98 -51.72
CA PHE A 9 -29.32 -40.10 -50.57
C PHE A 9 -27.83 -39.97 -50.28
N LEU A 10 -27.23 -38.80 -50.51
CA LEU A 10 -25.92 -38.43 -50.00
C LEU A 10 -26.07 -37.85 -48.58
N SER A 11 -25.66 -38.58 -47.58
CA SER A 11 -25.52 -38.09 -46.20
C SER A 11 -24.26 -37.22 -46.10
N LEU A 12 -24.41 -35.91 -45.99
CA LEU A 12 -23.35 -35.02 -45.57
C LEU A 12 -23.16 -35.20 -44.04
N ILE A 13 -22.06 -35.85 -43.66
CA ILE A 13 -21.56 -35.83 -42.27
C ILE A 13 -20.86 -34.48 -42.11
N GLY A 14 -21.56 -33.51 -41.54
CA GLY A 14 -21.01 -32.24 -41.08
C GLY A 14 -20.17 -32.49 -39.84
N GLY A 15 -18.85 -32.65 -39.99
CA GLY A 15 -17.91 -32.64 -38.90
C GLY A 15 -17.85 -31.25 -38.28
N GLY A 16 -18.58 -31.00 -37.19
CA GLY A 16 -18.43 -29.81 -36.37
C GLY A 16 -17.07 -29.84 -35.70
N LEU A 17 -16.12 -29.06 -36.20
CA LEU A 17 -14.91 -28.69 -35.46
C LEU A 17 -15.36 -27.90 -34.26
N ALA A 18 -15.49 -28.56 -33.09
CA ALA A 18 -15.56 -27.90 -31.81
C ALA A 18 -14.20 -27.19 -31.60
N ALA A 19 -14.16 -25.90 -31.86
CA ALA A 19 -13.04 -25.07 -31.48
C ALA A 19 -12.92 -25.19 -29.94
N ALA A 20 -11.93 -25.95 -29.49
CA ALA A 20 -11.55 -25.99 -28.11
C ALA A 20 -11.18 -24.53 -27.72
N GLN A 21 -12.04 -23.86 -26.99
CA GLN A 21 -11.70 -22.59 -26.35
C GLN A 21 -10.52 -22.92 -25.43
N THR A 22 -9.32 -22.54 -25.84
CA THR A 22 -8.15 -22.56 -24.97
C THR A 22 -8.46 -21.62 -23.80
N VAL A 23 -8.80 -22.19 -22.66
CA VAL A 23 -8.94 -21.44 -21.42
C VAL A 23 -7.60 -20.71 -21.22
N ALA A 24 -7.63 -19.37 -21.31
CA ALA A 24 -6.42 -18.58 -21.13
C ALA A 24 -5.77 -18.95 -19.80
N ALA A 25 -4.48 -19.24 -19.83
CA ALA A 25 -3.75 -19.64 -18.62
C ALA A 25 -3.86 -18.53 -17.57
N LYS A 26 -4.23 -18.89 -16.35
CA LYS A 26 -4.31 -17.96 -15.22
C LYS A 26 -2.99 -17.22 -15.06
N PRO A 27 -2.96 -15.88 -14.96
CA PRO A 27 -1.73 -15.13 -14.82
C PRO A 27 -1.09 -15.39 -13.45
N ASN A 28 0.24 -15.37 -13.38
CA ASN A 28 0.92 -15.25 -12.09
C ASN A 28 0.66 -13.87 -11.48
N VAL A 29 0.91 -13.73 -10.17
CA VAL A 29 0.83 -12.46 -9.47
C VAL A 29 2.14 -12.22 -8.73
N LEU A 30 2.78 -11.07 -8.97
CA LEU A 30 3.87 -10.53 -8.17
C LEU A 30 3.32 -9.35 -7.37
N MET A 31 3.18 -9.50 -6.06
CA MET A 31 2.77 -8.45 -5.14
C MET A 31 3.97 -7.93 -4.38
N ILE A 32 4.27 -6.64 -4.51
CA ILE A 32 5.37 -5.96 -3.85
C ILE A 32 4.77 -5.01 -2.81
N CYS A 33 5.08 -5.24 -1.54
CA CYS A 33 4.60 -4.45 -0.41
C CYS A 33 5.76 -3.62 0.12
N VAL A 34 5.57 -2.32 0.32
CA VAL A 34 6.58 -1.43 0.91
C VAL A 34 6.02 -0.81 2.17
N ASP A 35 6.80 -0.82 3.26
CA ASP A 35 6.35 -0.36 4.56
C ASP A 35 6.71 1.12 4.79
N ASP A 36 5.77 1.94 5.28
CA ASP A 36 5.96 3.36 5.61
C ASP A 36 6.43 4.25 4.43
N LEU A 37 6.16 3.88 3.18
CA LEU A 37 6.55 4.68 2.02
C LEU A 37 5.45 5.67 1.64
N ASN A 38 5.75 6.96 1.75
CA ASN A 38 4.91 8.04 1.26
C ASN A 38 5.15 8.31 -0.24
N ASP A 39 4.68 9.43 -0.75
CA ASP A 39 4.79 9.84 -2.15
C ASP A 39 6.19 10.36 -2.57
N TRP A 40 7.20 10.24 -1.72
CA TRP A 40 8.57 10.69 -1.97
C TRP A 40 9.33 9.76 -2.93
N ILE A 41 8.71 9.50 -4.08
CA ILE A 41 9.33 8.80 -5.22
C ILE A 41 9.23 9.66 -6.46
N GLY A 42 10.18 9.56 -7.40
CA GLY A 42 10.29 10.44 -8.55
C GLY A 42 9.01 10.53 -9.38
N CYS A 43 8.34 9.40 -9.64
CA CYS A 43 7.10 9.37 -10.44
C CYS A 43 5.87 9.99 -9.74
N LEU A 44 5.89 10.19 -8.42
CA LEU A 44 4.85 10.95 -7.68
C LEU A 44 5.28 12.39 -7.37
N GLY A 45 6.58 12.65 -7.21
CA GLY A 45 7.13 14.00 -7.07
C GLY A 45 6.98 14.61 -5.67
N GLY A 46 6.76 13.81 -4.63
CA GLY A 46 6.54 14.30 -3.26
C GLY A 46 7.74 15.01 -2.64
N ASN A 47 8.96 14.68 -3.06
CA ASN A 47 10.16 15.40 -2.64
C ASN A 47 11.13 15.57 -3.82
N PRO A 48 11.69 16.79 -4.05
CA PRO A 48 12.57 17.05 -5.18
C PRO A 48 13.93 16.33 -5.11
N ASP A 49 14.37 15.93 -3.92
CA ASP A 49 15.64 15.23 -3.73
C ASP A 49 15.52 13.71 -3.93
N SER A 50 14.31 13.19 -4.16
CA SER A 50 14.08 11.76 -4.33
C SER A 50 14.76 11.21 -5.59
N VAL A 51 15.57 10.16 -5.44
CA VAL A 51 16.25 9.46 -6.53
C VAL A 51 15.80 8.01 -6.56
N THR A 52 14.75 7.71 -7.36
CA THR A 52 14.08 6.40 -7.37
C THR A 52 13.90 5.85 -8.80
N PRO A 53 14.98 5.61 -9.56
CA PRO A 53 14.90 5.24 -10.97
C PRO A 53 14.16 3.90 -11.20
N ASN A 54 14.10 3.00 -10.22
CA ASN A 54 13.44 1.71 -10.37
C ASN A 54 11.93 1.79 -10.11
N PHE A 55 11.48 2.61 -9.16
CA PHE A 55 10.06 2.97 -9.04
C PHE A 55 9.59 3.66 -10.33
N ASP A 56 10.38 4.60 -10.87
CA ASP A 56 10.06 5.31 -12.10
C ASP A 56 10.02 4.38 -13.32
N ARG A 57 10.93 3.38 -13.37
CA ARG A 57 10.91 2.32 -14.39
C ARG A 57 9.64 1.49 -14.32
N LEU A 58 9.24 1.08 -13.12
CA LEU A 58 8.02 0.30 -12.91
C LEU A 58 6.77 1.13 -13.29
N ALA A 59 6.72 2.40 -12.91
CA ALA A 59 5.62 3.30 -13.25
C ALA A 59 5.39 3.41 -14.76
N LYS A 60 6.47 3.39 -15.58
CA LYS A 60 6.38 3.39 -17.04
C LYS A 60 5.75 2.12 -17.62
N GLN A 61 5.69 1.03 -16.86
CA GLN A 61 5.09 -0.25 -17.27
C GLN A 61 3.71 -0.48 -16.67
N CYS A 62 3.31 0.33 -15.71
CA CYS A 62 2.08 0.21 -14.93
C CYS A 62 1.07 1.32 -15.25
N VAL A 63 -0.16 1.17 -14.73
CA VAL A 63 -0.99 2.32 -14.36
C VAL A 63 -0.54 2.77 -12.98
N LEU A 64 -0.08 4.02 -12.86
CA LEU A 64 0.27 4.69 -11.61
C LEU A 64 -0.98 5.42 -11.08
N PHE A 65 -1.44 5.05 -9.89
CA PHE A 65 -2.51 5.76 -9.20
C PHE A 65 -1.91 6.88 -8.36
N THR A 66 -2.09 8.12 -8.78
CA THR A 66 -1.48 9.30 -8.15
C THR A 66 -2.28 9.83 -6.96
N SER A 67 -3.42 9.22 -6.65
CA SER A 67 -4.28 9.55 -5.50
C SER A 67 -4.80 8.25 -4.87
N ALA A 68 -3.87 7.37 -4.44
CA ALA A 68 -4.20 6.16 -3.72
C ALA A 68 -4.15 6.41 -2.20
N HIS A 69 -5.13 5.88 -1.46
CA HIS A 69 -5.26 6.11 -0.02
C HIS A 69 -5.42 4.81 0.76
N CYS A 70 -4.79 4.73 1.93
CA CYS A 70 -4.88 3.59 2.81
C CYS A 70 -6.23 3.51 3.53
N ALA A 71 -6.62 2.30 3.95
CA ALA A 71 -7.81 2.10 4.76
C ALA A 71 -7.65 2.58 6.21
N ALA A 72 -6.40 2.59 6.69
CA ALA A 72 -6.00 3.13 7.98
C ALA A 72 -4.55 3.64 7.91
N PRO A 73 -4.19 4.75 8.59
CA PRO A 73 -2.85 5.33 8.51
C PRO A 73 -1.87 4.65 9.50
N LEU A 74 -1.88 3.32 9.55
CA LEU A 74 -0.95 2.49 10.34
C LEU A 74 -0.96 1.03 9.87
N CYS A 75 0.15 0.31 10.08
CA CYS A 75 0.48 -0.93 9.39
C CYS A 75 -0.56 -2.05 9.59
N ASN A 76 -0.88 -2.44 10.85
CA ASN A 76 -1.73 -3.60 11.10
C ASN A 76 -3.15 -3.45 10.51
N PRO A 77 -3.93 -2.41 10.83
CA PRO A 77 -5.27 -2.27 10.28
C PRO A 77 -5.29 -2.01 8.78
N SER A 78 -4.32 -1.30 8.21
CA SER A 78 -4.23 -1.10 6.76
C SER A 78 -4.00 -2.42 6.03
N ARG A 79 -3.00 -3.20 6.47
CA ARG A 79 -2.65 -4.50 5.86
C ARG A 79 -3.76 -5.53 6.05
N ALA A 80 -4.34 -5.61 7.26
CA ALA A 80 -5.48 -6.48 7.52
C ALA A 80 -6.66 -6.14 6.61
N ALA A 81 -6.97 -4.85 6.43
CA ALA A 81 -8.06 -4.40 5.58
C ALA A 81 -7.83 -4.74 4.10
N LEU A 82 -6.65 -4.44 3.54
CA LEU A 82 -6.30 -4.78 2.15
C LEU A 82 -6.37 -6.29 1.93
N LEU A 83 -5.73 -7.07 2.82
CA LEU A 83 -5.58 -8.52 2.65
C LEU A 83 -6.86 -9.32 2.97
N THR A 84 -7.82 -8.74 3.67
CA THR A 84 -9.13 -9.37 3.93
C THR A 84 -10.27 -8.78 3.10
N GLY A 85 -10.10 -7.57 2.56
CA GLY A 85 -11.16 -6.82 1.89
C GLY A 85 -12.18 -6.21 2.85
N ILE A 86 -11.92 -6.18 4.17
CA ILE A 86 -12.85 -5.72 5.22
C ILE A 86 -12.27 -4.49 5.92
N ARG A 87 -13.05 -3.42 6.02
CA ARG A 87 -12.63 -2.12 6.60
C ARG A 87 -12.32 -2.22 8.09
N PRO A 88 -11.47 -1.33 8.62
CA PRO A 88 -11.26 -1.19 10.06
C PRO A 88 -12.55 -0.93 10.82
N SER A 89 -13.43 -0.06 10.30
CA SER A 89 -14.74 0.25 10.90
C SER A 89 -15.69 -0.95 10.97
N THR A 90 -15.57 -1.92 10.08
CA THR A 90 -16.36 -3.16 10.07
C THR A 90 -15.72 -4.24 10.95
N SER A 91 -14.39 -4.33 10.94
CA SER A 91 -13.67 -5.39 11.65
C SER A 91 -13.41 -5.09 13.13
N GLY A 92 -13.37 -3.82 13.53
CA GLY A 92 -12.96 -3.37 14.87
C GLY A 92 -11.45 -3.41 15.09
N VAL A 93 -10.65 -3.60 14.02
CA VAL A 93 -9.18 -3.56 14.06
C VAL A 93 -8.72 -2.15 13.72
N TYR A 94 -8.31 -1.39 14.73
CA TYR A 94 -7.95 0.02 14.58
C TYR A 94 -6.49 0.33 14.94
N GLN A 95 -5.80 -0.58 15.68
CA GLN A 95 -4.49 -0.32 16.25
C GLN A 95 -3.47 -1.39 15.85
N ASN A 96 -2.17 -1.06 15.96
CA ASN A 96 -1.10 -1.98 15.64
C ASN A 96 -0.94 -3.13 16.64
N ASN A 97 -1.35 -2.93 17.91
CA ASN A 97 -1.26 -3.93 18.95
C ASN A 97 -2.45 -4.90 19.03
N GLN A 98 -3.33 -4.88 18.06
CA GLN A 98 -4.55 -5.70 18.00
C GLN A 98 -4.33 -6.97 17.17
N PRO A 99 -4.46 -8.19 17.74
CA PRO A 99 -4.40 -9.41 16.97
C PRO A 99 -5.60 -9.53 16.03
N TRP A 100 -5.46 -9.11 14.80
CA TRP A 100 -6.57 -8.93 13.86
C TRP A 100 -7.46 -10.21 13.67
N ARG A 101 -6.91 -11.41 13.82
CA ARG A 101 -7.68 -12.66 13.77
C ARG A 101 -8.61 -12.87 14.98
N THR A 102 -8.47 -12.06 16.05
CA THR A 102 -9.42 -12.12 17.18
C THR A 102 -10.71 -11.33 16.92
N SER A 103 -10.75 -10.52 15.86
CA SER A 103 -11.99 -9.91 15.41
C SER A 103 -13.00 -11.00 15.00
N ALA A 104 -14.22 -10.93 15.54
CA ALA A 104 -15.29 -11.88 15.20
C ALA A 104 -15.56 -11.92 13.67
N VAL A 105 -15.42 -10.77 13.00
CA VAL A 105 -15.58 -10.65 11.55
C VAL A 105 -14.42 -11.28 10.80
N LEU A 106 -13.18 -11.13 11.30
CA LEU A 106 -11.97 -11.57 10.59
C LEU A 106 -11.51 -12.99 10.97
N ALA A 107 -12.01 -13.57 12.05
CA ALA A 107 -11.55 -14.85 12.59
C ALA A 107 -11.51 -15.98 11.54
N ARG A 108 -12.50 -16.03 10.64
CA ARG A 108 -12.62 -17.03 9.57
C ARG A 108 -12.61 -16.43 8.16
N THR A 109 -12.40 -15.14 8.05
CA THR A 109 -12.36 -14.46 6.75
C THR A 109 -11.17 -14.95 5.94
N ARG A 110 -11.43 -15.37 4.69
CA ARG A 110 -10.35 -15.74 3.75
C ARG A 110 -9.56 -14.50 3.36
N THR A 111 -8.25 -14.59 3.51
CA THR A 111 -7.32 -13.55 3.06
C THR A 111 -7.12 -13.61 1.56
N LEU A 112 -6.54 -12.56 0.97
CA LEU A 112 -6.22 -12.51 -0.45
C LEU A 112 -5.34 -13.70 -0.89
N PRO A 113 -4.22 -14.04 -0.22
CA PRO A 113 -3.45 -15.24 -0.58
C PRO A 113 -4.26 -16.52 -0.46
N GLN A 114 -5.07 -16.69 0.60
CA GLN A 114 -5.93 -17.85 0.78
C GLN A 114 -6.99 -17.95 -0.33
N HIS A 115 -7.56 -16.81 -0.76
CA HIS A 115 -8.53 -16.80 -1.86
C HIS A 115 -7.86 -17.28 -3.17
N PHE A 116 -6.61 -16.90 -3.41
CA PHE A 116 -5.84 -17.42 -4.54
C PHE A 116 -5.56 -18.92 -4.41
N GLN A 117 -5.20 -19.43 -3.21
CA GLN A 117 -5.01 -20.86 -2.96
C GLN A 117 -6.28 -21.66 -3.26
N ASP A 118 -7.45 -21.19 -2.75
CA ASP A 118 -8.75 -21.83 -2.98
C ASP A 118 -9.09 -21.90 -4.49
N ASN A 119 -8.48 -21.06 -5.30
CA ASN A 119 -8.66 -21.00 -6.75
C ASN A 119 -7.47 -21.57 -7.55
N GLY A 120 -6.67 -22.45 -6.92
CA GLY A 120 -5.66 -23.27 -7.60
C GLY A 120 -4.30 -22.60 -7.81
N TYR A 121 -4.01 -21.50 -7.14
CA TYR A 121 -2.67 -20.89 -7.09
C TYR A 121 -1.81 -21.54 -6.00
N LYS A 122 -0.50 -21.44 -6.16
CA LYS A 122 0.45 -21.60 -5.06
C LYS A 122 0.73 -20.21 -4.48
N ALA A 123 0.35 -19.97 -3.21
CA ALA A 123 0.61 -18.71 -2.53
C ALA A 123 1.86 -18.82 -1.66
N ILE A 124 2.87 -18.02 -1.97
CA ILE A 124 4.14 -17.96 -1.23
C ILE A 124 4.56 -16.52 -1.01
N GLY A 125 5.37 -16.26 0.01
CA GLY A 125 5.79 -14.90 0.30
C GLY A 125 7.04 -14.79 1.15
N GLY A 126 7.55 -13.57 1.26
CA GLY A 126 8.67 -13.23 2.14
C GLY A 126 8.59 -11.78 2.59
N GLY A 127 9.17 -11.47 3.74
CA GLY A 127 9.22 -10.13 4.29
C GLY A 127 7.89 -9.65 4.89
N LYS A 128 7.63 -8.34 4.90
CA LYS A 128 6.46 -7.76 5.57
C LYS A 128 5.24 -7.69 4.66
N THR A 129 4.41 -8.73 4.65
CA THR A 129 3.09 -8.72 3.99
C THR A 129 1.97 -8.40 4.97
N PHE A 130 1.85 -9.15 6.06
CA PHE A 130 1.06 -8.78 7.23
C PHE A 130 1.89 -7.94 8.22
N HIS A 131 1.28 -7.50 9.30
CA HIS A 131 2.02 -6.86 10.39
C HIS A 131 2.84 -7.92 11.16
N ASP A 132 4.09 -7.60 11.51
CA ASP A 132 5.05 -8.56 12.08
C ASP A 132 4.54 -9.29 13.31
N ALA A 133 3.87 -8.55 14.22
CA ALA A 133 3.34 -9.11 15.44
C ALA A 133 2.17 -10.07 15.20
N TYR A 134 1.55 -10.02 14.02
CA TYR A 134 0.35 -10.80 13.68
C TYR A 134 0.42 -11.35 12.25
N PRO A 135 1.40 -12.23 11.98
CA PRO A 135 1.47 -12.95 10.72
C PRO A 135 0.25 -13.87 10.57
N ASP A 136 -0.03 -14.32 9.36
CA ASP A 136 -1.08 -15.28 9.07
C ASP A 136 -0.48 -16.54 8.42
N PRO A 137 -0.02 -17.52 9.21
CA PRO A 137 0.65 -18.71 8.69
C PRO A 137 -0.16 -19.49 7.66
N ASP A 138 -1.49 -19.52 7.82
CA ASP A 138 -2.41 -20.24 6.95
C ASP A 138 -2.60 -19.59 5.58
N SER A 139 -2.17 -18.34 5.42
CA SER A 139 -2.17 -17.64 4.15
C SER A 139 -1.12 -18.17 3.16
N TRP A 140 -0.17 -19.01 3.58
CA TRP A 140 1.02 -19.31 2.81
C TRP A 140 1.32 -20.83 2.75
N GLU A 141 1.68 -21.31 1.57
CA GLU A 141 2.29 -22.63 1.43
C GLU A 141 3.77 -22.59 1.87
N GLU A 142 4.48 -21.53 1.52
CA GLU A 142 5.89 -21.26 1.87
C GLU A 142 6.08 -19.79 2.21
N TYR A 143 6.88 -19.46 3.22
CA TYR A 143 7.17 -18.08 3.59
C TYR A 143 8.59 -17.88 4.12
N PHE A 144 9.24 -16.74 3.77
CA PHE A 144 10.60 -16.41 4.19
C PHE A 144 10.60 -15.23 5.18
N PRO A 145 11.36 -15.30 6.28
CA PRO A 145 12.18 -16.43 6.74
C PRO A 145 11.37 -17.61 7.30
N SER A 146 10.17 -17.37 7.81
CA SER A 146 9.22 -18.41 8.23
C SER A 146 7.78 -17.87 8.25
N LYS A 147 6.80 -18.76 8.31
CA LYS A 147 5.36 -18.39 8.37
C LYS A 147 4.98 -17.62 9.63
N THR A 148 5.77 -17.72 10.68
CA THR A 148 5.52 -17.08 11.99
C THR A 148 6.46 -15.93 12.30
N GLN A 149 7.51 -15.75 11.51
CA GLN A 149 8.45 -14.65 11.64
C GLN A 149 8.71 -14.07 10.24
N GLN A 150 8.19 -12.88 9.98
CA GLN A 150 8.27 -12.26 8.65
C GLN A 150 9.55 -11.45 8.44
N LYS A 151 10.18 -10.98 9.52
CA LYS A 151 11.34 -10.09 9.46
C LYS A 151 12.65 -10.85 9.59
N PRO A 152 13.51 -10.89 8.53
CA PRO A 152 14.90 -11.27 8.70
C PRO A 152 15.63 -10.24 9.57
N ALA A 153 16.69 -10.66 10.24
CA ALA A 153 17.51 -9.76 11.04
C ALA A 153 18.21 -8.72 10.16
N ASP A 154 18.15 -7.46 10.60
CA ASP A 154 18.91 -6.33 10.06
C ASP A 154 20.15 -6.06 10.92
N PRO A 155 21.25 -5.56 10.34
CA PRO A 155 22.37 -5.03 11.13
C PRO A 155 21.98 -3.72 11.83
N HIS A 156 22.73 -3.39 12.87
CA HIS A 156 22.52 -2.18 13.64
C HIS A 156 23.80 -1.32 13.65
N PRO A 157 23.69 0.02 13.77
CA PRO A 157 24.84 0.88 14.01
C PRO A 157 25.59 0.46 15.27
N ALA A 158 26.91 0.69 15.30
CA ALA A 158 27.75 0.35 16.44
C ALA A 158 27.32 1.03 17.75
N LYS A 159 26.64 2.17 17.64
CA LYS A 159 26.09 2.92 18.78
C LYS A 159 24.62 3.24 18.50
N THR A 160 23.75 3.01 19.48
CA THR A 160 22.32 3.39 19.47
C THR A 160 21.99 4.19 20.74
N PRO A 161 21.22 5.28 20.66
CA PRO A 161 20.66 5.84 19.43
C PRO A 161 21.75 6.40 18.51
N ALA A 162 21.65 6.09 17.21
CA ALA A 162 22.64 6.51 16.23
C ALA A 162 22.49 7.99 15.85
N ASN A 163 21.27 8.52 15.89
CA ASN A 163 20.96 9.93 15.64
C ASN A 163 21.34 10.87 16.79
N GLY A 164 21.72 10.33 17.96
CA GLY A 164 22.12 11.09 19.16
C GLY A 164 20.96 11.79 19.89
N LEU A 165 19.69 11.54 19.50
CA LEU A 165 18.54 12.07 20.23
C LEU A 165 18.36 11.37 21.58
N PRO A 166 17.90 12.08 22.63
CA PRO A 166 17.63 11.46 23.92
C PRO A 166 16.38 10.59 23.86
N ASN A 167 16.49 9.31 24.25
CA ASN A 167 15.37 8.36 24.37
C ASN A 167 14.41 8.35 23.17
N PRO A 168 14.90 8.20 21.92
CA PRO A 168 14.05 8.35 20.74
C PRO A 168 13.08 7.18 20.53
N ALA A 169 13.01 6.21 21.41
CA ALA A 169 12.34 4.92 21.22
C ALA A 169 12.80 4.31 19.87
N ASN A 170 11.89 3.90 18.98
CA ASN A 170 12.29 3.43 17.65
C ASN A 170 12.50 4.56 16.63
N PHE A 171 12.49 5.82 17.06
CA PHE A 171 12.68 7.00 16.20
C PHE A 171 14.15 7.32 16.04
N ASP A 172 14.87 6.41 15.40
CA ASP A 172 16.32 6.47 15.26
C ASP A 172 16.75 6.27 13.80
N TRP A 173 17.92 6.81 13.45
CA TRP A 173 18.51 6.73 12.14
C TRP A 173 20.01 6.89 12.16
N GLY A 174 20.67 6.27 11.18
CA GLY A 174 22.11 6.40 10.99
C GLY A 174 22.64 5.34 10.03
N PRO A 175 23.85 5.56 9.50
CA PRO A 175 24.47 4.58 8.62
C PRO A 175 24.93 3.33 9.37
N ILE A 176 24.83 2.18 8.68
CA ILE A 176 25.47 0.94 9.10
C ILE A 176 26.78 0.73 8.33
N ALA A 177 27.67 -0.08 8.89
CA ALA A 177 28.96 -0.40 8.26
C ALA A 177 28.85 -1.49 7.18
N GLU A 178 27.87 -2.38 7.32
CA GLU A 178 27.65 -3.52 6.45
C GLU A 178 27.08 -3.08 5.09
N GLY A 179 27.24 -3.95 4.10
CA GLY A 179 26.67 -3.76 2.76
C GLY A 179 25.20 -4.19 2.65
N ASP A 180 24.64 -4.04 1.44
CA ASP A 180 23.24 -4.38 1.16
C ASP A 180 22.90 -5.83 1.50
N GLU A 181 23.85 -6.75 1.28
CA GLU A 181 23.69 -8.19 1.47
C GLU A 181 23.40 -8.59 2.92
N ALA A 182 23.78 -7.75 3.88
CA ALA A 182 23.48 -7.96 5.30
C ALA A 182 22.03 -7.62 5.65
N MET A 183 21.38 -6.74 4.87
CA MET A 183 20.04 -6.23 5.12
C MET A 183 18.96 -7.31 4.97
N GLY A 184 17.95 -7.23 5.81
CA GLY A 184 16.79 -8.13 5.78
C GLY A 184 16.04 -8.09 4.46
N ASP A 185 15.81 -6.89 3.91
CA ASP A 185 15.13 -6.71 2.62
C ASP A 185 15.91 -7.32 1.45
N HIS A 186 17.24 -7.24 1.48
CA HIS A 186 18.08 -7.91 0.49
C HIS A 186 17.89 -9.43 0.50
N LYS A 187 17.80 -10.03 1.70
CA LYS A 187 17.56 -11.47 1.89
C LYS A 187 16.18 -11.86 1.39
N VAL A 188 15.15 -11.03 1.65
CA VAL A 188 13.78 -11.20 1.12
C VAL A 188 13.78 -11.19 -0.41
N VAL A 189 14.43 -10.20 -1.01
CA VAL A 189 14.54 -10.09 -2.47
C VAL A 189 15.28 -11.28 -3.06
N ASN A 190 16.40 -11.72 -2.47
CA ASN A 190 17.12 -12.92 -2.92
C ASN A 190 16.24 -14.17 -2.89
N TRP A 191 15.46 -14.35 -1.82
CA TRP A 191 14.53 -15.47 -1.73
C TRP A 191 13.44 -15.38 -2.82
N ALA A 192 12.83 -14.22 -3.03
CA ALA A 192 11.82 -14.02 -4.07
C ALA A 192 12.37 -14.27 -5.48
N ILE A 193 13.59 -13.80 -5.78
CA ILE A 193 14.30 -14.08 -7.04
C ILE A 193 14.46 -15.60 -7.23
N GLY A 194 14.90 -16.31 -6.19
CA GLY A 194 15.03 -17.78 -6.21
C GLY A 194 13.69 -18.49 -6.48
N GLN A 195 12.57 -17.95 -6.01
CA GLN A 195 11.25 -18.54 -6.27
C GLN A 195 10.79 -18.30 -7.73
N MET A 196 11.03 -17.11 -8.28
CA MET A 196 10.64 -16.78 -9.66
C MET A 196 11.34 -17.63 -10.72
N SER A 197 12.51 -18.20 -10.42
CA SER A 197 13.27 -19.06 -11.32
C SER A 197 12.83 -20.53 -11.28
N LYS A 198 12.02 -20.96 -10.29
CA LYS A 198 11.54 -22.33 -10.13
C LYS A 198 10.26 -22.59 -10.91
N SER A 199 10.04 -23.84 -11.30
CA SER A 199 8.73 -24.32 -11.76
C SER A 199 7.89 -24.72 -10.56
N HIS A 200 6.67 -24.20 -10.45
CA HIS A 200 5.78 -24.48 -9.32
C HIS A 200 4.60 -25.41 -9.66
N GLY A 201 4.44 -25.80 -10.91
CA GLY A 201 3.34 -26.68 -11.37
C GLY A 201 1.93 -26.02 -11.29
N LYS A 202 1.82 -24.84 -10.69
CA LYS A 202 0.60 -24.03 -10.54
C LYS A 202 0.93 -22.56 -10.84
N PRO A 203 -0.05 -21.73 -11.21
CA PRO A 203 0.17 -20.29 -11.24
C PRO A 203 0.57 -19.82 -9.84
N LEU A 204 1.49 -18.88 -9.80
CA LEU A 204 2.12 -18.39 -8.58
C LEU A 204 1.47 -17.09 -8.11
N PHE A 205 1.13 -17.00 -6.82
CA PHE A 205 0.89 -15.77 -6.10
C PHE A 205 2.09 -15.56 -5.18
N LEU A 206 3.01 -14.68 -5.61
CA LEU A 206 4.26 -14.39 -4.91
C LEU A 206 4.20 -13.00 -4.28
N THR A 207 4.50 -12.89 -2.97
CA THR A 207 4.68 -11.59 -2.33
C THR A 207 6.14 -11.37 -1.94
N ALA A 208 6.59 -10.11 -2.10
CA ALA A 208 7.86 -9.62 -1.57
C ALA A 208 7.58 -8.35 -0.75
N GLY A 209 7.69 -8.46 0.56
CA GLY A 209 7.43 -7.37 1.50
C GLY A 209 8.73 -6.72 1.98
N LEU A 210 8.95 -5.46 1.61
CA LEU A 210 10.11 -4.68 1.99
C LEU A 210 9.81 -3.85 3.25
N TYR A 211 10.74 -3.88 4.20
CA TYR A 211 10.61 -3.14 5.46
C TYR A 211 10.99 -1.67 5.31
N ARG A 212 12.03 -1.37 4.54
CA ARG A 212 12.41 0.03 4.36
C ARG A 212 11.42 0.72 3.44
N PRO A 213 11.07 2.01 3.73
CA PRO A 213 11.68 2.93 4.72
C PRO A 213 11.09 2.92 6.14
N HIS A 214 10.52 1.84 6.66
CA HIS A 214 10.09 1.79 8.07
C HIS A 214 11.26 2.02 9.04
N LEU A 215 10.99 2.73 10.13
CA LEU A 215 11.94 2.97 11.24
C LEU A 215 12.42 1.66 11.90
N PRO A 216 13.67 1.68 12.48
CA PRO A 216 14.67 2.74 12.39
C PRO A 216 15.31 2.82 11.02
N TRP A 217 15.72 4.01 10.58
CA TRP A 217 16.31 4.20 9.26
C TRP A 217 17.80 3.87 9.26
N TYR A 218 18.10 2.60 9.40
CA TYR A 218 19.44 2.04 9.35
C TYR A 218 19.65 1.39 7.99
N VAL A 219 20.48 2.01 7.15
CA VAL A 219 20.86 1.53 5.83
C VAL A 219 22.34 1.75 5.59
N PRO A 220 22.98 1.04 4.64
CA PRO A 220 24.38 1.21 4.34
C PRO A 220 24.77 2.66 4.05
N LYS A 221 25.96 3.06 4.57
CA LYS A 221 26.49 4.44 4.50
C LYS A 221 26.42 5.05 3.10
N LYS A 222 26.65 4.27 2.04
CA LYS A 222 26.61 4.75 0.65
C LYS A 222 25.30 5.46 0.26
N TYR A 223 24.16 5.10 0.89
CA TYR A 223 22.87 5.74 0.64
C TYR A 223 22.77 7.11 1.33
N PHE A 224 23.35 7.28 2.50
CA PHE A 224 23.46 8.58 3.16
C PHE A 224 24.37 9.53 2.37
N ASP A 225 25.49 9.02 1.84
CA ASP A 225 26.45 9.81 1.06
C ASP A 225 25.87 10.39 -0.23
N MET A 226 24.77 9.83 -0.74
CA MET A 226 24.05 10.35 -1.92
C MET A 226 23.28 11.64 -1.64
N TYR A 227 23.05 11.99 -0.36
CA TYR A 227 22.22 13.11 0.07
C TYR A 227 23.00 14.04 1.03
N PRO A 228 23.89 14.90 0.52
CA PRO A 228 24.61 15.87 1.36
C PRO A 228 23.63 16.74 2.15
N LEU A 229 23.86 16.91 3.46
CA LEU A 229 22.95 17.59 4.37
C LEU A 229 22.65 19.05 3.97
N GLU A 230 23.65 19.74 3.42
CA GLU A 230 23.51 21.12 2.97
C GLU A 230 22.53 21.27 1.80
N LYS A 231 22.31 20.20 1.02
CA LYS A 231 21.42 20.17 -0.15
C LYS A 231 20.01 19.65 0.18
N ILE A 232 19.79 19.15 1.39
CA ILE A 232 18.48 18.58 1.76
C ILE A 232 17.40 19.67 1.74
N THR A 233 16.34 19.40 0.98
CA THR A 233 15.11 20.17 0.93
C THR A 233 14.16 19.70 2.02
N LEU A 234 13.84 20.57 2.97
CA LEU A 234 12.85 20.26 4.01
C LEU A 234 11.42 20.40 3.46
N PRO A 235 10.46 19.61 4.01
CA PRO A 235 9.04 19.82 3.75
C PRO A 235 8.62 21.25 4.04
N LYS A 236 7.61 21.74 3.30
CA LYS A 236 6.99 23.03 3.58
C LYS A 236 6.09 22.90 4.79
N VAL A 237 6.35 23.69 5.80
CA VAL A 237 5.61 23.67 7.07
C VAL A 237 5.14 25.08 7.41
N ASN A 238 3.91 25.19 7.90
CA ASN A 238 3.36 26.40 8.52
C ASN A 238 3.38 26.21 10.04
N GLY A 239 4.00 27.13 10.79
CA GLY A 239 4.07 27.07 12.25
C GLY A 239 2.70 27.15 12.93
N ASP A 240 1.72 27.80 12.30
CA ASP A 240 0.37 28.01 12.79
C ASP A 240 -0.64 26.97 12.23
N ASP A 241 -0.13 25.93 11.54
CA ASP A 241 -0.94 24.95 10.80
C ASP A 241 -1.98 24.22 11.68
N LEU A 242 -1.73 24.08 12.96
CA LEU A 242 -2.65 23.42 13.88
C LEU A 242 -3.65 24.36 14.55
N ASP A 243 -3.62 25.67 14.31
CA ASP A 243 -4.42 26.63 15.07
C ASP A 243 -5.93 26.44 14.85
N ASP A 244 -6.37 26.14 13.63
CA ASP A 244 -7.76 25.90 13.26
C ASP A 244 -8.17 24.40 13.25
N VAL A 245 -7.26 23.52 13.67
CA VAL A 245 -7.49 22.08 13.79
C VAL A 245 -8.23 21.77 15.10
N PRO A 246 -9.25 20.89 15.10
CA PRO A 246 -9.94 20.45 16.31
C PRO A 246 -9.01 19.74 17.31
N SER A 247 -9.41 19.72 18.59
CA SER A 247 -8.61 19.13 19.66
C SER A 247 -8.21 17.67 19.44
N ILE A 248 -9.05 16.87 18.79
CA ILE A 248 -8.71 15.48 18.43
C ILE A 248 -7.58 15.45 17.40
N GLY A 249 -7.64 16.27 16.35
CA GLY A 249 -6.59 16.38 15.35
C GLY A 249 -5.26 16.82 15.96
N LYS A 250 -5.27 17.85 16.84
CA LYS A 250 -4.08 18.29 17.60
C LYS A 250 -3.48 17.17 18.46
N ARG A 251 -4.33 16.35 19.10
CA ARG A 251 -3.84 15.17 19.86
C ARG A 251 -3.25 14.08 18.96
N MET A 252 -3.74 13.94 17.73
CA MET A 252 -3.13 13.01 16.75
C MET A 252 -1.78 13.51 16.26
N ALA A 253 -1.64 14.82 16.00
CA ALA A 253 -0.38 15.44 15.56
C ALA A 253 0.74 15.31 16.60
N LYS A 254 0.44 15.41 17.89
CA LYS A 254 1.44 15.30 18.98
C LYS A 254 2.68 16.19 18.75
N PRO A 255 2.53 17.50 18.48
CA PRO A 255 3.66 18.36 18.10
C PRO A 255 4.76 18.44 19.14
N GLN A 256 4.42 18.19 20.42
CA GLN A 256 5.35 18.22 21.54
C GLN A 256 6.18 16.93 21.71
N THR A 257 6.05 15.95 20.78
CA THR A 257 6.82 14.70 20.82
C THR A 257 7.94 14.71 19.78
N ASP A 258 7.86 13.85 18.75
CA ASP A 258 8.94 13.69 17.77
C ASP A 258 9.28 14.99 17.01
N HIS A 259 8.28 15.83 16.68
CA HIS A 259 8.54 17.11 16.00
C HIS A 259 9.38 18.05 16.87
N LYS A 260 8.95 18.25 18.11
CA LYS A 260 9.73 19.06 19.08
C LYS A 260 11.11 18.46 19.33
N LEU A 261 11.21 17.15 19.49
CA LEU A 261 12.48 16.47 19.72
C LEU A 261 13.47 16.73 18.57
N VAL A 262 13.01 16.61 17.32
CA VAL A 262 13.83 16.84 16.13
C VAL A 262 14.24 18.31 16.00
N THR A 263 13.30 19.24 16.21
CA THR A 263 13.55 20.69 16.06
C THR A 263 14.45 21.24 17.16
N ASP A 264 14.22 20.88 18.42
CA ASP A 264 15.02 21.35 19.56
C ASP A 264 16.50 20.89 19.45
N HIS A 265 16.75 19.74 18.81
CA HIS A 265 18.10 19.22 18.62
C HIS A 265 18.69 19.51 17.23
N GLY A 266 18.01 20.28 16.37
CA GLY A 266 18.47 20.63 15.03
C GLY A 266 18.64 19.43 14.09
N LYS A 267 17.87 18.35 14.29
CA LYS A 267 18.01 17.06 13.61
C LYS A 267 17.09 16.87 12.40
N TRP A 268 16.38 17.89 11.98
CA TRP A 268 15.36 17.75 10.92
C TRP A 268 15.96 17.31 9.57
N LYS A 269 17.01 17.98 9.11
CA LYS A 269 17.70 17.61 7.87
C LYS A 269 18.27 16.20 7.90
N GLU A 270 18.84 15.80 9.04
CA GLU A 270 19.35 14.44 9.22
C GLU A 270 18.24 13.38 9.15
N GLY A 271 17.08 13.66 9.75
CA GLY A 271 15.91 12.78 9.66
C GLY A 271 15.39 12.65 8.21
N VAL A 272 15.28 13.77 7.48
CA VAL A 272 14.89 13.76 6.06
C VAL A 272 15.91 13.03 5.20
N GLN A 273 17.21 13.27 5.40
CA GLN A 273 18.30 12.53 4.74
C GLN A 273 18.14 11.01 4.92
N ALA A 274 17.92 10.60 6.17
CA ALA A 274 17.81 9.19 6.52
C ALA A 274 16.60 8.50 5.87
N TYR A 275 15.48 9.21 5.78
CA TYR A 275 14.31 8.70 5.10
C TYR A 275 14.55 8.56 3.59
N LEU A 276 15.15 9.57 2.95
CA LEU A 276 15.55 9.52 1.54
C LEU A 276 16.58 8.41 1.27
N ALA A 277 17.57 8.23 2.16
CA ALA A 277 18.54 7.14 2.08
C ALA A 277 17.85 5.77 2.15
N SER A 278 16.86 5.62 3.04
CA SER A 278 16.08 4.39 3.17
C SER A 278 15.22 4.12 1.94
N ILE A 279 14.58 5.15 1.36
CA ILE A 279 13.84 5.03 0.09
C ILE A 279 14.78 4.61 -1.04
N ARG A 280 15.97 5.19 -1.12
CA ARG A 280 16.96 4.85 -2.16
C ARG A 280 17.45 3.41 -2.04
N PHE A 281 17.67 2.91 -0.82
CA PHE A 281 17.97 1.50 -0.58
C PHE A 281 16.81 0.62 -1.09
N THR A 282 15.57 0.94 -0.72
CA THR A 282 14.38 0.21 -1.18
C THR A 282 14.26 0.21 -2.70
N ASP A 283 14.53 1.34 -3.36
CA ASP A 283 14.58 1.44 -4.82
C ASP A 283 15.63 0.52 -5.43
N THR A 284 16.80 0.41 -4.80
CA THR A 284 17.87 -0.51 -5.25
C THR A 284 17.42 -1.97 -5.18
N GLU A 285 16.79 -2.37 -4.08
CA GLU A 285 16.27 -3.73 -3.91
C GLU A 285 15.09 -4.02 -4.86
N LEU A 286 14.22 -3.04 -5.08
CA LEU A 286 13.19 -3.11 -6.11
C LEU A 286 13.79 -3.32 -7.49
N GLY A 287 14.87 -2.61 -7.82
CA GLY A 287 15.59 -2.78 -9.09
C GLY A 287 16.05 -4.20 -9.32
N ARG A 288 16.69 -4.83 -8.32
CA ARG A 288 17.13 -6.22 -8.35
C ARG A 288 15.97 -7.20 -8.58
N LEU A 289 14.86 -6.99 -7.85
CA LEU A 289 13.65 -7.80 -7.97
C LEU A 289 13.06 -7.71 -9.38
N LEU A 290 12.95 -6.50 -9.94
CA LEU A 290 12.41 -6.26 -11.29
C LEU A 290 13.32 -6.85 -12.39
N ASP A 291 14.64 -6.72 -12.27
CA ASP A 291 15.59 -7.30 -13.23
C ASP A 291 15.49 -8.82 -13.31
N ALA A 292 15.32 -9.47 -12.16
CA ALA A 292 15.12 -10.90 -12.08
C ALA A 292 13.72 -11.32 -12.58
N PHE A 293 12.70 -10.56 -12.23
CA PHE A 293 11.33 -10.79 -12.69
C PHE A 293 11.26 -10.74 -14.22
N GLU A 294 11.77 -9.69 -14.85
CA GLU A 294 11.74 -9.51 -16.31
C GLU A 294 12.42 -10.65 -17.08
N LYS A 295 13.43 -11.26 -16.49
CA LYS A 295 14.17 -12.42 -17.05
C LYS A 295 13.51 -13.77 -16.72
N SER A 296 12.57 -13.80 -15.78
CA SER A 296 11.95 -15.03 -15.30
C SER A 296 10.84 -15.56 -16.24
N PRO A 297 10.55 -16.85 -16.23
CA PRO A 297 9.39 -17.41 -16.92
C PRO A 297 8.06 -16.80 -16.46
N MET A 298 8.01 -16.33 -15.20
CA MET A 298 6.84 -15.72 -14.58
C MET A 298 6.39 -14.45 -15.32
N ALA A 299 7.32 -13.64 -15.85
CA ALA A 299 7.03 -12.37 -16.50
C ALA A 299 6.17 -12.48 -17.78
N LYS A 300 6.15 -13.66 -18.42
CA LYS A 300 5.40 -13.90 -19.68
C LYS A 300 3.90 -13.68 -19.52
N ASN A 301 3.36 -14.00 -18.34
CA ASN A 301 1.95 -13.81 -18.02
C ASN A 301 1.82 -13.55 -16.49
N ALA A 302 2.06 -12.31 -16.07
CA ALA A 302 1.99 -11.93 -14.67
C ALA A 302 1.35 -10.56 -14.47
N VAL A 303 0.46 -10.48 -13.49
CA VAL A 303 0.03 -9.23 -12.89
C VAL A 303 1.10 -8.81 -11.88
N VAL A 304 1.52 -7.54 -11.94
CA VAL A 304 2.39 -6.94 -10.93
C VAL A 304 1.60 -5.86 -10.20
N VAL A 305 1.61 -5.90 -8.87
CA VAL A 305 1.07 -4.84 -8.02
C VAL A 305 2.13 -4.42 -7.01
N LEU A 306 2.43 -3.13 -6.96
CA LEU A 306 3.25 -2.51 -5.92
C LEU A 306 2.38 -1.54 -5.13
N TRP A 307 2.43 -1.63 -3.81
CA TRP A 307 1.71 -0.76 -2.89
C TRP A 307 2.52 -0.48 -1.62
N SER A 308 2.33 0.71 -1.04
CA SER A 308 2.73 1.00 0.34
C SER A 308 1.50 0.97 1.25
N ASP A 309 1.68 0.62 2.52
CA ASP A 309 0.55 0.40 3.43
C ASP A 309 -0.10 1.69 3.94
N HIS A 310 0.63 2.78 4.03
CA HIS A 310 0.20 4.14 4.35
C HIS A 310 1.30 5.13 4.00
N GLY A 311 1.03 6.42 4.19
CA GLY A 311 2.00 7.50 4.03
C GLY A 311 2.80 7.78 5.31
N TRP A 312 3.48 8.96 5.35
CA TRP A 312 4.40 9.34 6.42
C TRP A 312 4.61 10.84 6.45
N HIS A 313 4.59 11.46 7.64
CA HIS A 313 4.95 12.85 7.85
C HIS A 313 6.44 12.99 8.21
N LEU A 314 7.07 14.06 7.75
CA LEU A 314 8.45 14.44 8.08
C LEU A 314 8.53 15.89 8.60
N GLY A 315 7.47 16.36 9.25
CA GLY A 315 7.35 17.70 9.87
C GLY A 315 6.07 18.43 9.48
N GLU A 316 5.39 18.03 8.41
CA GLU A 316 4.10 18.58 8.00
C GLU A 316 3.08 18.39 9.12
N LYS A 317 2.19 19.34 9.33
CA LYS A 317 1.26 19.36 10.48
C LYS A 317 1.97 19.32 11.84
N LEU A 318 3.23 19.79 11.93
CA LEU A 318 4.07 19.72 13.12
C LEU A 318 4.13 18.29 13.69
N HIS A 319 4.10 17.30 12.78
CA HIS A 319 4.01 15.87 13.08
C HIS A 319 5.12 15.09 12.39
N TRP A 320 5.50 13.95 12.97
CA TRP A 320 6.36 12.93 12.38
C TRP A 320 5.67 11.58 12.44
N ARG A 321 6.03 10.69 11.53
CA ARG A 321 5.45 9.36 11.40
C ARG A 321 4.08 9.39 10.72
N LYS A 322 3.24 8.47 11.05
CA LYS A 322 1.87 8.17 10.62
C LYS A 322 0.90 8.51 11.75
N PHE A 323 -0.27 7.91 11.79
CA PHE A 323 -1.25 8.08 12.88
C PHE A 323 -2.07 9.37 12.82
N THR A 324 -2.28 9.91 11.64
CA THR A 324 -3.14 11.07 11.40
C THR A 324 -4.07 10.81 10.21
N LEU A 325 -5.03 11.70 9.98
CA LEU A 325 -5.99 11.59 8.87
C LEU A 325 -5.70 12.57 7.72
N TRP A 326 -4.59 13.31 7.78
CA TRP A 326 -4.16 14.22 6.72
C TRP A 326 -3.48 13.49 5.56
N GLU A 327 -3.28 14.22 4.46
CA GLU A 327 -2.78 13.66 3.20
C GLU A 327 -1.50 12.86 3.39
N GLU A 328 -0.50 13.40 4.08
CA GLU A 328 0.82 12.81 4.23
C GLU A 328 0.81 11.40 4.86
N ALA A 329 -0.11 11.13 5.80
CA ALA A 329 -0.25 9.82 6.41
C ALA A 329 -1.18 8.88 5.64
N THR A 330 -2.10 9.43 4.82
CA THR A 330 -3.14 8.63 4.16
C THR A 330 -2.88 8.36 2.69
N HIS A 331 -2.11 9.23 2.03
CA HIS A 331 -1.69 9.08 0.64
C HIS A 331 -0.52 8.08 0.56
N ASN A 332 -0.64 7.10 -0.32
CA ASN A 332 0.32 6.03 -0.44
C ASN A 332 0.57 5.65 -1.91
N VAL A 333 1.59 4.86 -2.15
CA VAL A 333 1.96 4.38 -3.49
C VAL A 333 1.05 3.23 -3.92
N LEU A 334 0.56 3.27 -5.17
CA LEU A 334 -0.10 2.15 -5.83
C LEU A 334 0.21 2.14 -7.31
N MET A 335 0.76 1.02 -7.79
CA MET A 335 1.06 0.76 -9.20
C MET A 335 0.55 -0.61 -9.60
N MET A 336 -0.09 -0.74 -10.76
CA MET A 336 -0.58 -2.03 -11.25
C MET A 336 -0.23 -2.24 -12.73
N LYS A 337 0.44 -3.34 -13.03
CA LYS A 337 0.66 -3.85 -14.40
C LYS A 337 -0.23 -5.08 -14.60
N VAL A 338 -1.16 -4.98 -15.55
CA VAL A 338 -2.08 -6.08 -15.88
C VAL A 338 -1.98 -6.37 -17.38
N PRO A 339 -1.39 -7.49 -17.80
CA PRO A 339 -1.22 -7.81 -19.20
C PRO A 339 -2.57 -7.84 -19.95
N GLY A 340 -2.63 -7.16 -21.09
CA GLY A 340 -3.83 -7.09 -21.93
C GLY A 340 -4.98 -6.25 -21.38
N VAL A 341 -4.82 -5.62 -20.22
CA VAL A 341 -5.85 -4.77 -19.59
C VAL A 341 -5.33 -3.37 -19.29
N GLY A 342 -4.23 -3.28 -18.54
CA GLY A 342 -3.69 -2.00 -18.08
C GLY A 342 -2.90 -1.27 -19.16
N ILE A 343 -3.01 0.07 -19.18
CA ILE A 343 -2.25 0.94 -20.10
C ILE A 343 -0.86 1.20 -19.49
N ALA A 344 0.21 0.73 -20.15
CA ALA A 344 1.58 1.00 -19.71
C ALA A 344 1.86 2.50 -19.68
N GLY A 345 2.42 2.99 -18.57
CA GLY A 345 2.69 4.41 -18.33
C GLY A 345 1.43 5.26 -18.09
N GLY A 346 0.26 4.61 -17.92
CA GLY A 346 -0.99 5.30 -17.57
C GLY A 346 -0.88 6.00 -16.21
N ARG A 347 -1.48 7.19 -16.08
CA ARG A 347 -1.57 7.95 -14.82
C ARG A 347 -3.04 8.16 -14.48
N CYS A 348 -3.46 7.69 -13.32
CA CYS A 348 -4.82 7.81 -12.80
C CYS A 348 -4.81 8.73 -11.58
N ASP A 349 -5.48 9.87 -11.68
CA ASP A 349 -5.62 10.87 -10.63
C ASP A 349 -6.90 10.68 -9.78
N ARG A 350 -7.69 9.66 -10.10
CA ARG A 350 -8.90 9.34 -9.34
C ARG A 350 -8.54 8.87 -7.93
N PRO A 351 -9.25 9.33 -6.89
CA PRO A 351 -9.04 8.83 -5.54
C PRO A 351 -9.47 7.37 -5.45
N VAL A 352 -8.50 6.49 -5.13
CA VAL A 352 -8.73 5.06 -4.97
C VAL A 352 -8.29 4.59 -3.60
N SER A 353 -8.87 3.49 -3.12
CA SER A 353 -8.52 2.91 -1.83
C SER A 353 -7.66 1.67 -2.01
N LEU A 354 -6.73 1.42 -1.09
CA LEU A 354 -6.05 0.12 -1.02
C LEU A 354 -7.03 -1.06 -0.83
N MET A 355 -8.23 -0.79 -0.34
CA MET A 355 -9.32 -1.78 -0.27
C MET A 355 -9.71 -2.33 -1.65
N ASP A 356 -9.44 -1.57 -2.71
CA ASP A 356 -9.79 -1.90 -4.09
C ASP A 356 -8.81 -2.92 -4.71
N VAL A 357 -7.66 -3.16 -4.08
CA VAL A 357 -6.64 -4.11 -4.57
C VAL A 357 -7.17 -5.54 -4.60
N PHE A 358 -7.83 -5.99 -3.52
CA PHE A 358 -8.37 -7.35 -3.44
C PHE A 358 -9.38 -7.63 -4.58
N PRO A 359 -10.48 -6.89 -4.73
CA PRO A 359 -11.45 -7.14 -5.80
C PRO A 359 -10.86 -6.91 -7.19
N THR A 360 -9.86 -6.04 -7.34
CA THR A 360 -9.17 -5.85 -8.63
C THR A 360 -8.38 -7.10 -9.01
N LEU A 361 -7.58 -7.64 -8.11
CA LEU A 361 -6.78 -8.83 -8.39
C LEU A 361 -7.66 -10.05 -8.69
N THR A 362 -8.77 -10.23 -7.97
CA THR A 362 -9.72 -11.32 -8.27
C THR A 362 -10.36 -11.15 -9.65
N ASP A 363 -10.76 -9.93 -10.01
CA ASP A 363 -11.37 -9.62 -11.32
C ASP A 363 -10.38 -9.85 -12.49
N VAL A 364 -9.17 -9.25 -12.40
CA VAL A 364 -8.19 -9.35 -13.51
C VAL A 364 -7.57 -10.74 -13.65
N CYS A 365 -7.61 -11.56 -12.61
CA CYS A 365 -7.19 -12.97 -12.65
C CYS A 365 -8.34 -13.93 -12.98
N GLY A 366 -9.56 -13.44 -13.23
CA GLY A 366 -10.73 -14.26 -13.56
C GLY A 366 -11.16 -15.19 -12.42
N LEU A 367 -10.98 -14.76 -11.16
CA LEU A 367 -11.37 -15.53 -9.98
C LEU A 367 -12.76 -15.13 -9.50
N PRO A 368 -13.47 -16.00 -8.77
CA PRO A 368 -14.75 -15.66 -8.15
C PRO A 368 -14.62 -14.45 -7.24
N ALA A 369 -15.58 -13.53 -7.32
CA ALA A 369 -15.61 -12.39 -6.41
C ALA A 369 -15.84 -12.83 -4.97
N LYS A 370 -15.10 -12.24 -4.03
CA LYS A 370 -15.35 -12.41 -2.60
C LYS A 370 -16.44 -11.41 -2.19
N LYS A 371 -17.63 -11.92 -1.84
CA LYS A 371 -18.83 -11.10 -1.60
C LYS A 371 -18.72 -10.10 -0.45
N GLU A 372 -17.88 -10.43 0.55
CA GLU A 372 -17.67 -9.60 1.74
C GLU A 372 -16.68 -8.45 1.50
N CYS A 373 -16.03 -8.38 0.33
CA CYS A 373 -15.13 -7.27 0.02
C CYS A 373 -15.89 -5.94 -0.04
N GLU A 374 -15.39 -4.94 0.67
CA GLU A 374 -15.95 -3.60 0.75
C GLU A 374 -15.28 -2.60 -0.23
N GLY A 375 -14.22 -3.02 -0.90
CA GLY A 375 -13.61 -2.34 -2.05
C GLY A 375 -14.31 -2.69 -3.37
N VAL A 376 -13.86 -2.07 -4.45
CA VAL A 376 -14.36 -2.30 -5.83
C VAL A 376 -13.20 -2.53 -6.79
N SER A 377 -13.45 -3.21 -7.91
CA SER A 377 -12.41 -3.43 -8.91
C SER A 377 -11.98 -2.12 -9.59
N LEU A 378 -10.67 -1.88 -9.65
CA LEU A 378 -10.04 -0.79 -10.40
C LEU A 378 -9.88 -1.09 -11.90
N ARG A 379 -10.39 -2.22 -12.38
CA ARG A 379 -10.29 -2.61 -13.80
C ARG A 379 -10.76 -1.50 -14.76
N PRO A 380 -11.86 -0.76 -14.50
CA PRO A 380 -12.25 0.37 -15.37
C PRO A 380 -11.16 1.43 -15.49
N LEU A 381 -10.46 1.75 -14.37
CA LEU A 381 -9.37 2.71 -14.34
C LEU A 381 -8.05 2.16 -14.93
N LEU A 382 -7.84 0.85 -14.87
CA LEU A 382 -6.72 0.20 -15.56
C LEU A 382 -6.88 0.29 -17.09
N VAL A 383 -8.10 0.10 -17.60
CA VAL A 383 -8.44 0.21 -19.04
C VAL A 383 -8.43 1.66 -19.50
N ASN A 384 -8.97 2.56 -18.70
CA ASN A 384 -8.99 3.99 -18.97
C ASN A 384 -8.73 4.79 -17.69
N PRO A 385 -7.50 5.25 -17.44
CA PRO A 385 -7.16 6.02 -16.23
C PRO A 385 -7.99 7.30 -16.03
N LYS A 386 -8.65 7.80 -17.06
CA LYS A 386 -9.53 8.98 -17.03
C LYS A 386 -11.02 8.64 -16.97
N ALA A 387 -11.36 7.36 -16.82
CA ALA A 387 -12.76 6.96 -16.71
C ALA A 387 -13.47 7.69 -15.56
N LYS A 388 -14.79 7.85 -15.69
CA LYS A 388 -15.61 8.41 -14.62
C LYS A 388 -15.49 7.54 -13.36
N TRP A 389 -15.27 8.18 -12.22
CA TRP A 389 -15.08 7.55 -10.94
C TRP A 389 -15.69 8.41 -9.84
N ASP A 390 -16.87 8.02 -9.38
CA ASP A 390 -17.68 8.82 -8.44
C ASP A 390 -17.48 8.36 -6.97
N ARG A 391 -16.40 7.64 -6.68
CA ARG A 391 -16.13 7.08 -5.35
C ARG A 391 -14.94 7.77 -4.71
N PRO A 392 -15.10 8.37 -3.52
CA PRO A 392 -13.96 8.84 -2.74
C PRO A 392 -13.25 7.66 -2.06
N ALA A 393 -12.00 7.87 -1.66
CA ALA A 393 -11.31 6.99 -0.75
C ALA A 393 -11.69 7.29 0.70
N LEU A 394 -11.81 6.25 1.52
CA LEU A 394 -12.13 6.34 2.94
C LEU A 394 -10.99 5.77 3.77
N THR A 395 -10.48 6.57 4.71
CA THR A 395 -9.47 6.18 5.71
C THR A 395 -10.06 6.29 7.12
N THR A 396 -9.76 5.34 7.99
CA THR A 396 -10.21 5.31 9.38
C THR A 396 -9.02 5.24 10.34
N TYR A 397 -8.96 6.11 11.34
CA TYR A 397 -7.96 6.05 12.42
C TYR A 397 -8.60 6.05 13.80
N GLY A 398 -8.54 4.91 14.48
CA GLY A 398 -9.34 4.67 15.66
C GLY A 398 -10.84 4.59 15.35
N LYS A 399 -11.65 4.28 16.35
CA LYS A 399 -13.09 4.19 16.18
C LYS A 399 -13.70 5.57 15.91
N GLU A 400 -14.55 5.68 14.88
CA GLU A 400 -15.35 6.87 14.54
C GLU A 400 -14.54 8.11 14.10
N ASN A 401 -13.23 7.98 13.80
CA ASN A 401 -12.49 9.05 13.16
C ASN A 401 -12.20 8.66 11.70
N HIS A 402 -12.68 9.46 10.76
CA HIS A 402 -12.64 9.11 9.35
C HIS A 402 -12.23 10.30 8.49
N ALA A 403 -11.46 10.01 7.43
CA ALA A 403 -11.20 10.95 6.34
C ALA A 403 -11.81 10.42 5.04
N VAL A 404 -12.54 11.28 4.33
CA VAL A 404 -13.11 11.03 3.01
C VAL A 404 -12.37 11.91 2.02
N ARG A 405 -11.67 11.29 1.05
CA ARG A 405 -10.87 11.97 0.02
C ARG A 405 -11.50 11.82 -1.34
N SER A 406 -12.13 12.88 -1.85
CA SER A 406 -12.62 12.99 -3.23
C SER A 406 -11.55 13.62 -4.13
N GLU A 407 -11.81 13.85 -5.42
CA GLU A 407 -10.82 14.44 -6.33
C GLU A 407 -10.29 15.79 -5.86
N ARG A 408 -11.17 16.64 -5.33
CA ARG A 408 -10.82 18.00 -4.89
C ARG A 408 -10.73 18.13 -3.37
N TRP A 409 -11.59 17.41 -2.63
CA TRP A 409 -11.82 17.70 -1.22
C TRP A 409 -11.26 16.61 -0.33
N ARG A 410 -10.75 17.00 0.85
CA ARG A 410 -10.58 16.15 2.02
C ARG A 410 -11.53 16.61 3.09
N TYR A 411 -12.38 15.70 3.53
CA TYR A 411 -13.29 15.90 4.67
C TYR A 411 -12.89 14.93 5.78
N ILE A 412 -12.66 15.45 6.98
CA ILE A 412 -12.35 14.66 8.17
C ILE A 412 -13.48 14.86 9.18
N ARG A 413 -13.96 13.77 9.76
CA ARG A 413 -14.91 13.77 10.86
C ARG A 413 -14.36 12.97 12.00
N TYR A 414 -14.34 13.58 13.19
CA TYR A 414 -13.86 12.98 14.41
C TYR A 414 -15.00 12.41 15.26
N SER A 415 -14.64 11.53 16.22
CA SER A 415 -15.57 10.82 17.09
C SER A 415 -16.37 11.75 18.03
N ASP A 416 -15.89 12.97 18.29
CA ASP A 416 -16.60 13.99 19.06
C ASP A 416 -17.53 14.87 18.18
N GLY A 417 -17.61 14.57 16.88
CA GLY A 417 -18.41 15.32 15.91
C GLY A 417 -17.73 16.55 15.32
N THR A 418 -16.51 16.89 15.76
CA THR A 418 -15.75 17.98 15.14
C THR A 418 -15.24 17.59 13.75
N GLU A 419 -14.98 18.59 12.90
CA GLU A 419 -14.75 18.39 11.48
C GLU A 419 -13.57 19.20 10.97
N GLU A 420 -12.94 18.69 9.90
CA GLU A 420 -12.04 19.46 9.03
C GLU A 420 -12.48 19.31 7.56
N LEU A 421 -12.26 20.35 6.77
CA LEU A 421 -12.48 20.34 5.32
C LEU A 421 -11.39 21.13 4.63
N TYR A 422 -10.77 20.53 3.62
CA TYR A 422 -9.69 21.12 2.84
C TYR A 422 -9.98 21.07 1.35
N ASP A 423 -9.73 22.19 0.64
CA ASP A 423 -9.79 22.31 -0.81
C ASP A 423 -8.42 22.00 -1.40
N ARG A 424 -8.15 20.75 -1.73
CA ARG A 424 -6.85 20.26 -2.20
C ARG A 424 -6.35 20.89 -3.52
N GLU A 425 -7.23 21.46 -4.31
CA GLU A 425 -6.82 22.21 -5.51
C GLU A 425 -6.21 23.57 -5.18
N LYS A 426 -6.71 24.22 -4.11
CA LYS A 426 -6.28 25.57 -3.70
C LYS A 426 -5.29 25.55 -2.56
N ASP A 427 -5.40 24.56 -1.69
CA ASP A 427 -4.61 24.36 -0.50
C ASP A 427 -4.09 22.90 -0.46
N PRO A 428 -3.10 22.56 -1.29
CA PRO A 428 -2.53 21.22 -1.34
C PRO A 428 -1.84 20.80 -0.04
N MET A 429 -1.53 21.73 0.85
CA MET A 429 -0.87 21.46 2.14
C MET A 429 -1.85 21.32 3.30
N GLU A 430 -3.16 21.49 3.05
CA GLU A 430 -4.21 21.39 4.09
C GLU A 430 -3.99 22.36 5.26
N TRP A 431 -3.55 23.62 4.97
CA TRP A 431 -3.26 24.62 5.99
C TRP A 431 -4.47 25.34 6.52
N LYS A 432 -5.58 25.40 5.76
CA LYS A 432 -6.78 26.12 6.14
C LYS A 432 -7.99 25.22 6.28
N ASN A 433 -8.45 25.01 7.50
CA ASN A 433 -9.67 24.27 7.77
C ASN A 433 -10.92 25.12 7.39
N LEU A 434 -11.66 24.64 6.39
CA LEU A 434 -12.87 25.31 5.87
C LEU A 434 -14.16 24.78 6.50
N ALA A 435 -14.11 23.82 7.43
CA ALA A 435 -15.29 23.15 7.96
C ALA A 435 -16.27 24.10 8.71
N GLY A 436 -15.73 25.19 9.27
CA GLY A 436 -16.52 26.21 9.98
C GLY A 436 -17.24 27.21 9.07
N ASP A 437 -16.93 27.27 7.78
CA ASP A 437 -17.56 28.23 6.85
C ASP A 437 -18.89 27.65 6.29
N PRO A 438 -20.04 28.29 6.54
CA PRO A 438 -21.38 27.81 6.12
C PRO A 438 -21.51 27.57 4.62
N LYS A 439 -20.73 28.26 3.79
CA LYS A 439 -20.78 28.10 2.32
C LYS A 439 -20.34 26.71 1.84
N PHE A 440 -19.66 25.94 2.69
CA PHE A 440 -19.23 24.56 2.40
C PHE A 440 -20.11 23.49 3.04
N SER A 441 -21.28 23.86 3.60
CA SER A 441 -22.19 22.91 4.24
C SER A 441 -22.63 21.78 3.31
N GLU A 442 -22.90 22.11 2.04
CA GLU A 442 -23.28 21.11 1.02
C GLU A 442 -22.12 20.14 0.71
N VAL A 443 -20.90 20.67 0.58
CA VAL A 443 -19.70 19.84 0.36
C VAL A 443 -19.52 18.85 1.51
N LYS A 444 -19.65 19.32 2.76
CA LYS A 444 -19.56 18.44 3.94
C LYS A 444 -20.68 17.39 3.95
N ALA A 445 -21.91 17.77 3.64
CA ALA A 445 -23.04 16.85 3.59
C ALA A 445 -22.84 15.75 2.53
N GLU A 446 -22.31 16.09 1.34
CA GLU A 446 -22.00 15.11 0.30
C GLU A 446 -20.91 14.11 0.73
N HIS A 447 -19.83 14.59 1.39
CA HIS A 447 -18.77 13.72 1.90
C HIS A 447 -19.24 12.88 3.09
N GLY A 448 -20.12 13.44 3.94
CA GLY A 448 -20.72 12.74 5.07
C GLY A 448 -21.50 11.48 4.69
N LYS A 449 -22.04 11.40 3.46
CA LYS A 449 -22.74 10.21 2.93
C LYS A 449 -21.84 8.99 2.81
N TRP A 450 -20.51 9.20 2.71
CA TRP A 450 -19.52 8.15 2.56
C TRP A 450 -18.94 7.63 3.88
N LEU A 451 -19.28 8.29 4.99
CA LEU A 451 -18.87 7.83 6.32
C LEU A 451 -19.44 6.42 6.60
N PRO A 452 -18.70 5.57 7.29
CA PRO A 452 -19.17 4.23 7.62
C PRO A 452 -20.47 4.27 8.44
N LYS A 453 -21.43 3.44 8.05
CA LYS A 453 -22.66 3.24 8.84
C LYS A 453 -22.44 2.31 10.03
N VAL A 454 -21.38 1.51 10.00
CA VAL A 454 -20.96 0.58 11.04
C VAL A 454 -19.61 1.05 11.57
N ASN A 455 -19.51 1.23 12.88
CA ASN A 455 -18.28 1.45 13.62
C ASN A 455 -18.21 0.39 14.73
N ALA A 456 -17.69 -0.78 14.37
CA ALA A 456 -17.56 -1.91 15.27
C ALA A 456 -16.78 -1.52 16.53
N ALA A 457 -17.10 -2.18 17.65
CA ALA A 457 -16.31 -2.02 18.86
C ALA A 457 -14.86 -2.39 18.61
N GLU A 458 -13.96 -1.65 19.21
CA GLU A 458 -12.53 -1.94 19.13
C GLU A 458 -12.21 -3.29 19.76
N ILE A 459 -11.49 -4.16 19.05
CA ILE A 459 -11.05 -5.44 19.62
C ILE A 459 -9.94 -5.20 20.64
N PRO A 460 -9.80 -6.04 21.68
CA PRO A 460 -8.74 -5.91 22.67
C PRO A 460 -7.35 -5.96 22.02
N GLY A 461 -6.50 -5.00 22.36
CA GLY A 461 -5.06 -5.04 22.04
C GLY A 461 -4.29 -5.94 23.00
N ARG A 462 -3.17 -6.49 22.55
CA ARG A 462 -2.18 -7.03 23.49
C ARG A 462 -1.50 -5.85 24.16
N GLY A 463 -1.35 -5.90 25.50
CA GLY A 463 -0.54 -4.93 26.20
C GLY A 463 0.87 -4.88 25.58
N ASN A 464 1.49 -3.72 25.53
CA ASN A 464 2.91 -3.63 25.19
C ASN A 464 3.67 -4.44 26.23
N GLY A 465 4.15 -5.64 25.84
CA GLY A 465 5.04 -6.45 26.66
C GLY A 465 6.44 -5.86 26.69
#